data_946722ce01a86c618c79083fa39a8e4f
#
_entry.id   946722ce01a86c618c79083fa39a8e4f
#
_cell.length_a   1.000
_cell.length_b   1.000
_cell.length_c   1.000
_cell.angle_alpha   90.00
_cell.angle_beta   90.00
_cell.angle_gamma   90.00
#
_symmetry.space_group_name_H-M   'P 1'
#
loop_
_entity.id
_entity.type
_entity.pdbx_description
1 polymer ?
#
loop_
_entity_poly.entity_id
_entity_poly.type
_entity_poly.pdbx_seq_one_letter_code
_entity_poly.pdbx_strand_id
1 'polypeptide(L)'
;MRLIFIIIIFFSASILAHQPKLITNSSSFDKPHEVIFPEISKAYYGQLTGEPHYFVINSEKDFLFYTSILSPKTSETYKWLSLEVQDGDGDILYKADGSKYNWTPWYEPYARDWYWKGPEIGINTGKEFQTSF
;
A
#
# COMPACT_ATOMS: atom_id res chain seq x y z
N MET A 1 -31.32 -45.81 19.43
CA MET A 1 -30.12 -44.94 19.42
C MET A 1 -30.18 -44.00 18.22
N ARG A 2 -30.44 -42.72 18.40
CA ARG A 2 -30.42 -41.73 17.29
C ARG A 2 -29.04 -41.13 17.23
N LEU A 3 -28.32 -41.37 16.14
CA LEU A 3 -27.04 -40.72 15.85
C LEU A 3 -27.33 -39.30 15.38
N ILE A 4 -26.93 -38.32 16.16
CA ILE A 4 -26.98 -36.90 15.77
C ILE A 4 -25.66 -36.60 15.06
N PHE A 5 -25.73 -36.43 13.74
CA PHE A 5 -24.60 -35.90 12.97
C PHE A 5 -24.53 -34.39 13.15
N ILE A 6 -23.54 -33.91 13.88
CA ILE A 6 -23.22 -32.48 13.96
C ILE A 6 -22.36 -32.14 12.76
N ILE A 7 -22.97 -31.47 11.77
CA ILE A 7 -22.22 -30.89 10.64
C ILE A 7 -21.60 -29.59 11.14
N ILE A 8 -20.31 -29.61 11.41
CA ILE A 8 -19.53 -28.40 11.70
C ILE A 8 -19.24 -27.72 10.36
N ILE A 9 -20.00 -26.68 10.04
CA ILE A 9 -19.72 -25.81 8.89
C ILE A 9 -18.56 -24.90 9.29
N PHE A 10 -17.35 -25.21 8.79
CA PHE A 10 -16.21 -24.30 8.85
C PHE A 10 -16.50 -23.10 7.95
N PHE A 11 -16.94 -22.01 8.51
CA PHE A 11 -16.93 -20.74 7.83
C PHE A 11 -15.47 -20.30 7.72
N SER A 12 -14.86 -20.52 6.57
CA SER A 12 -13.58 -19.92 6.22
C SER A 12 -13.82 -18.42 6.04
N ALA A 13 -13.63 -17.64 7.09
CA ALA A 13 -13.51 -16.20 6.95
C ALA A 13 -12.30 -15.95 6.04
N SER A 14 -12.55 -15.52 4.82
CA SER A 14 -11.50 -15.01 3.94
C SER A 14 -10.94 -13.77 4.60
N ILE A 15 -9.86 -13.93 5.35
CA ILE A 15 -9.10 -12.80 5.86
C ILE A 15 -8.56 -12.13 4.60
N LEU A 16 -9.01 -10.91 4.31
CA LEU A 16 -8.52 -10.08 3.20
C LEU A 16 -7.07 -9.68 3.49
N ALA A 17 -6.17 -10.62 3.24
CA ALA A 17 -4.75 -10.38 3.27
C ALA A 17 -4.34 -9.55 2.05
N HIS A 18 -3.46 -8.58 2.25
CA HIS A 18 -2.79 -7.94 1.13
C HIS A 18 -2.09 -8.99 0.27
N GLN A 19 -2.27 -8.94 -1.04
CA GLN A 19 -1.51 -9.79 -1.93
C GLN A 19 -0.05 -9.31 -1.95
N PRO A 20 0.93 -10.14 -1.53
CA PRO A 20 2.33 -9.75 -1.57
C PRO A 20 2.83 -9.73 -3.02
N LYS A 21 3.57 -8.68 -3.36
CA LYS A 21 4.25 -8.51 -4.65
C LYS A 21 5.70 -8.13 -4.42
N LEU A 22 6.62 -8.94 -4.90
CA LEU A 22 8.04 -8.63 -4.83
C LEU A 22 8.45 -7.77 -6.03
N ILE A 23 9.11 -6.65 -5.75
CA ILE A 23 9.70 -5.77 -6.76
C ILE A 23 11.20 -6.09 -6.85
N THR A 24 11.59 -6.68 -7.95
CA THR A 24 12.99 -7.08 -8.20
C THR A 24 13.68 -6.19 -9.23
N ASN A 25 12.90 -5.43 -10.00
CA ASN A 25 13.41 -4.59 -11.08
C ASN A 25 13.31 -3.11 -10.70
N SER A 26 14.21 -2.30 -11.23
CA SER A 26 14.07 -0.85 -11.21
C SER A 26 12.90 -0.41 -12.07
N SER A 27 12.32 0.74 -11.74
CA SER A 27 11.32 1.41 -12.57
C SER A 27 11.75 2.84 -12.85
N SER A 28 11.13 3.48 -13.83
CA SER A 28 11.32 4.88 -14.16
C SER A 28 9.97 5.52 -14.46
N PHE A 29 9.95 6.84 -14.61
CA PHE A 29 8.72 7.54 -14.99
C PHE A 29 8.15 6.99 -16.32
N ASP A 30 9.00 6.73 -17.31
CA ASP A 30 8.60 6.20 -18.62
C ASP A 30 8.31 4.69 -18.61
N LYS A 31 8.74 3.99 -17.57
CA LYS A 31 8.56 2.54 -17.41
C LYS A 31 8.21 2.20 -15.95
N PRO A 32 7.02 2.60 -15.49
CA PRO A 32 6.59 2.34 -14.12
C PRO A 32 6.17 0.88 -13.91
N HIS A 33 6.04 0.47 -12.65
CA HIS A 33 5.37 -0.77 -12.30
C HIS A 33 3.86 -0.61 -12.46
N GLU A 34 3.23 -1.48 -13.20
CA GLU A 34 1.78 -1.47 -13.36
C GLU A 34 1.08 -2.13 -12.17
N VAL A 35 0.10 -1.43 -11.59
CA VAL A 35 -0.76 -1.97 -10.53
C VAL A 35 -2.00 -2.57 -11.17
N ILE A 36 -1.94 -3.87 -11.42
CA ILE A 36 -3.06 -4.64 -11.99
C ILE A 36 -4.13 -4.87 -10.92
N PHE A 37 -5.41 -4.68 -11.25
CA PHE A 37 -6.53 -4.82 -10.32
C PHE A 37 -6.36 -3.96 -9.06
N PRO A 38 -6.43 -2.62 -9.20
CA PRO A 38 -6.19 -1.69 -8.08
C PRO A 38 -7.19 -1.82 -6.94
N GLU A 39 -8.38 -2.40 -7.19
CA GLU A 39 -9.39 -2.71 -6.19
C GLU A 39 -9.00 -3.83 -5.21
N ILE A 40 -7.98 -4.62 -5.56
CA ILE A 40 -7.44 -5.66 -4.70
C ILE A 40 -6.25 -5.10 -3.92
N SER A 41 -6.35 -5.14 -2.61
CA SER A 41 -5.26 -4.67 -1.73
C SER A 41 -3.97 -5.45 -1.94
N LYS A 42 -2.86 -4.74 -2.10
CA LYS A 42 -1.54 -5.31 -2.36
C LYS A 42 -0.48 -4.71 -1.44
N ALA A 43 0.51 -5.51 -1.09
CA ALA A 43 1.73 -5.06 -0.44
C ALA A 43 2.92 -5.27 -1.38
N TYR A 44 3.55 -4.19 -1.79
CA TYR A 44 4.73 -4.21 -2.64
C TYR A 44 5.98 -4.19 -1.78
N TYR A 45 6.79 -5.23 -1.90
CA TYR A 45 8.07 -5.36 -1.20
C TYR A 45 9.20 -5.10 -2.17
N GLY A 46 10.03 -4.12 -1.85
CA GLY A 46 11.16 -3.74 -2.68
C GLY A 46 12.25 -3.07 -1.86
N GLN A 47 13.37 -2.81 -2.52
CA GLN A 47 14.49 -2.07 -1.94
C GLN A 47 14.78 -0.85 -2.82
N LEU A 48 14.83 0.33 -2.20
CA LEU A 48 15.31 1.54 -2.86
C LEU A 48 16.86 1.57 -2.79
N THR A 49 17.46 1.85 -3.94
CA THR A 49 18.92 1.91 -4.11
C THR A 49 19.40 3.30 -4.50
N GLY A 50 18.69 4.33 -4.07
CA GLY A 50 18.97 5.73 -4.38
C GLY A 50 18.04 6.35 -5.42
N GLU A 51 17.31 5.52 -6.17
CA GLU A 51 16.33 5.95 -7.16
C GLU A 51 14.91 5.64 -6.68
N PRO A 52 13.91 6.45 -7.07
CA PRO A 52 12.52 6.20 -6.71
C PRO A 52 11.95 4.98 -7.46
N HIS A 53 10.97 4.32 -6.86
CA HIS A 53 10.10 3.38 -7.54
C HIS A 53 8.84 4.08 -8.04
N TYR A 54 8.52 3.90 -9.32
CA TYR A 54 7.34 4.46 -9.98
C TYR A 54 6.29 3.38 -10.15
N PHE A 55 5.05 3.75 -9.88
CA PHE A 55 3.88 2.89 -10.05
C PHE A 55 2.85 3.62 -10.89
N VAL A 56 2.18 2.91 -11.79
CA VAL A 56 1.03 3.44 -12.52
C VAL A 56 -0.22 2.63 -12.21
N ILE A 57 -1.32 3.34 -12.01
CA ILE A 57 -2.64 2.78 -11.77
C ILE A 57 -3.55 3.24 -12.88
N ASN A 58 -4.05 2.31 -13.69
CA ASN A 58 -5.07 2.55 -14.69
C ASN A 58 -6.35 1.84 -14.28
N SER A 59 -7.46 2.57 -14.20
CA SER A 59 -8.76 2.01 -13.89
C SER A 59 -9.85 2.73 -14.70
N GLU A 60 -10.75 1.96 -15.28
CA GLU A 60 -11.95 2.50 -15.97
C GLU A 60 -13.06 2.87 -14.97
N LYS A 61 -12.91 2.47 -13.71
CA LYS A 61 -13.89 2.69 -12.65
C LYS A 61 -13.29 3.52 -11.54
N ASP A 62 -14.12 4.35 -10.96
CA ASP A 62 -13.76 5.06 -9.74
C ASP A 62 -13.56 4.09 -8.59
N PHE A 63 -12.55 4.34 -7.77
CA PHE A 63 -12.25 3.53 -6.60
C PHE A 63 -11.66 4.38 -5.48
N LEU A 64 -11.67 3.85 -4.27
CA LEU A 64 -10.97 4.47 -3.15
C LEU A 64 -9.49 4.07 -3.21
N PHE A 65 -8.66 4.99 -3.66
CA PHE A 65 -7.22 4.81 -3.64
C PHE A 65 -6.68 5.02 -2.23
N TYR A 66 -5.95 4.06 -1.73
CA TYR A 66 -5.20 4.16 -0.49
C TYR A 66 -3.79 3.61 -0.69
N THR A 67 -2.81 4.34 -0.21
CA THR A 67 -1.44 3.87 -0.16
C THR A 67 -0.72 4.36 1.08
N SER A 68 0.25 3.59 1.55
CA SER A 68 1.11 3.95 2.67
C SER A 68 2.49 3.36 2.50
N ILE A 69 3.48 3.96 3.15
CA ILE A 69 4.84 3.43 3.21
C ILE A 69 5.05 2.75 4.56
N LEU A 70 5.52 1.52 4.50
CA LEU A 70 6.04 0.79 5.65
C LEU A 70 7.54 0.55 5.46
N SER A 71 8.30 0.76 6.50
CA SER A 71 9.74 0.50 6.52
C SER A 71 10.10 -0.39 7.70
N PRO A 72 10.99 -1.39 7.55
CA PRO A 72 11.36 -2.26 8.65
C PRO A 72 11.87 -1.49 9.85
N LYS A 73 11.38 -1.81 11.05
CA LYS A 73 11.80 -1.16 12.29
C LYS A 73 13.12 -1.75 12.81
N THR A 74 14.11 -1.87 11.96
CA THR A 74 15.46 -2.35 12.30
C THR A 74 16.45 -1.22 12.57
N SER A 75 16.16 -0.01 12.04
CA SER A 75 16.99 1.18 12.22
C SER A 75 16.15 2.45 12.08
N GLU A 76 16.54 3.52 12.76
CA GLU A 76 15.97 4.87 12.61
C GLU A 76 16.24 5.47 11.22
N THR A 77 17.28 5.00 10.53
CA THR A 77 17.68 5.52 9.20
C THR A 77 16.68 5.18 8.10
N TYR A 78 15.75 4.28 8.33
CA TYR A 78 14.73 3.89 7.35
C TYR A 78 13.46 4.78 7.36
N LYS A 79 13.43 5.84 8.15
CA LYS A 79 12.31 6.79 8.24
C LYS A 79 12.47 8.00 7.31
N TRP A 80 12.89 7.79 6.07
CA TRP A 80 13.21 8.89 5.13
C TRP A 80 12.51 8.76 3.79
N LEU A 81 11.72 7.71 3.60
CA LEU A 81 11.04 7.45 2.35
C LEU A 81 9.92 8.45 2.14
N SER A 82 9.94 9.14 1.02
CA SER A 82 8.94 10.12 0.62
C SER A 82 7.89 9.47 -0.29
N LEU A 83 6.69 10.04 -0.29
CA LEU A 83 5.58 9.60 -1.15
C LEU A 83 5.09 10.79 -1.97
N GLU A 84 4.93 10.58 -3.26
CA GLU A 84 4.28 11.53 -4.17
C GLU A 84 3.24 10.80 -5.00
N VAL A 85 2.07 11.40 -5.16
CA VAL A 85 0.98 10.91 -6.01
C VAL A 85 0.62 12.01 -7.00
N GLN A 86 0.55 11.66 -8.27
CA GLN A 86 0.18 12.53 -9.38
C GLN A 86 -1.06 11.97 -10.07
N ASP A 87 -1.83 12.82 -10.71
CA ASP A 87 -2.88 12.40 -11.63
C ASP A 87 -2.32 12.10 -13.05
N GLY A 88 -3.23 11.79 -13.99
CA GLY A 88 -2.85 11.47 -15.37
C GLY A 88 -2.27 12.66 -16.16
N ASP A 89 -2.51 13.89 -15.71
CA ASP A 89 -2.01 15.12 -16.33
C ASP A 89 -0.67 15.56 -15.70
N GLY A 90 -0.23 14.87 -14.64
CA GLY A 90 1.02 15.14 -13.93
C GLY A 90 0.87 16.16 -12.79
N ASP A 91 -0.34 16.54 -12.45
CA ASP A 91 -0.59 17.41 -11.31
C ASP A 91 -0.40 16.64 -9.99
N ILE A 92 0.32 17.27 -9.06
CA ILE A 92 0.61 16.65 -7.76
C ILE A 92 -0.63 16.69 -6.88
N LEU A 93 -1.19 15.52 -6.58
CA LEU A 93 -2.34 15.35 -5.69
C LEU A 93 -1.91 15.23 -4.23
N TYR A 94 -0.74 14.65 -3.99
CA TYR A 94 -0.18 14.47 -2.65
C TYR A 94 1.33 14.39 -2.72
N LYS A 95 1.97 15.00 -1.72
CA LYS A 95 3.41 14.90 -1.52
C LYS A 95 3.75 14.93 -0.04
N ALA A 96 4.52 13.97 0.41
CA ALA A 96 5.06 13.93 1.76
C ALA A 96 6.57 13.69 1.75
N ASP A 97 7.30 14.58 2.40
CA ASP A 97 8.72 14.42 2.67
C ASP A 97 8.90 13.49 3.87
N GLY A 98 9.38 12.28 3.62
CA GLY A 98 9.55 11.27 4.65
C GLY A 98 10.52 11.66 5.76
N SER A 99 11.49 12.55 5.48
CA SER A 99 12.44 13.05 6.48
C SER A 99 11.79 13.97 7.53
N LYS A 100 10.64 14.55 7.18
CA LYS A 100 9.86 15.46 8.04
C LYS A 100 8.56 14.83 8.53
N TYR A 101 8.25 13.63 8.08
CA TYR A 101 7.03 12.93 8.44
C TYR A 101 7.11 12.34 9.85
N ASN A 102 5.97 12.30 10.55
CA ASN A 102 5.89 11.68 11.87
C ASN A 102 5.68 10.17 11.75
N TRP A 103 6.76 9.42 11.62
CA TRP A 103 6.72 7.96 11.56
C TRP A 103 6.34 7.36 12.91
N THR A 104 5.39 6.41 12.88
CA THR A 104 4.92 5.70 14.07
C THR A 104 5.24 4.22 14.00
N PRO A 105 5.55 3.54 15.12
CA PRO A 105 5.72 2.10 15.12
C PRO A 105 4.38 1.42 14.89
N TRP A 106 4.38 0.41 14.04
CA TRP A 106 3.20 -0.39 13.72
C TRP A 106 3.56 -1.87 13.59
N TYR A 107 2.77 -2.72 14.24
CA TYR A 107 2.93 -4.17 14.14
C TYR A 107 2.13 -4.71 12.96
N GLU A 108 2.80 -5.35 12.01
CA GLU A 108 2.18 -5.96 10.85
C GLU A 108 1.81 -7.42 11.15
N PRO A 109 0.50 -7.75 11.23
CA PRO A 109 0.07 -9.08 11.69
C PRO A 109 0.47 -10.24 10.78
N TYR A 110 0.63 -9.99 9.46
CA TYR A 110 1.00 -11.01 8.49
C TYR A 110 2.48 -11.33 8.51
N ALA A 111 3.33 -10.30 8.43
CA ALA A 111 4.76 -10.46 8.56
C ALA A 111 5.15 -10.83 10.00
N ARG A 112 4.25 -10.60 10.97
CA ARG A 112 4.49 -10.78 12.41
C ARG A 112 5.73 -10.02 12.88
N ASP A 113 5.88 -8.80 12.38
CA ASP A 113 7.04 -7.97 12.64
C ASP A 113 6.65 -6.50 12.80
N TRP A 114 7.58 -5.70 13.34
CA TRP A 114 7.42 -4.28 13.55
C TRP A 114 7.95 -3.48 12.39
N TYR A 115 7.16 -2.50 11.98
CA TYR A 115 7.50 -1.53 10.95
C TYR A 115 7.38 -0.10 11.48
N TRP A 116 8.06 0.81 10.81
CA TRP A 116 7.73 2.22 10.83
C TRP A 116 6.63 2.46 9.80
N LYS A 117 5.49 2.98 10.25
CA LYS A 117 4.44 3.46 9.37
C LYS A 117 4.71 4.92 9.05
N GLY A 118 4.94 5.22 7.78
CA GLY A 118 5.30 6.52 7.23
C GLY A 118 4.16 7.19 6.49
N PRO A 119 4.48 7.97 5.44
CA PRO A 119 3.48 8.67 4.65
C PRO A 119 2.36 7.78 4.16
N GLU A 120 1.13 8.27 4.29
CA GLU A 120 -0.07 7.58 3.84
C GLU A 120 -1.08 8.58 3.27
N ILE A 121 -1.89 8.14 2.31
CA ILE A 121 -2.97 8.91 1.73
C ILE A 121 -4.13 7.99 1.33
N GLY A 122 -5.37 8.49 1.51
CA GLY A 122 -6.58 7.92 0.95
C GLY A 122 -7.28 8.96 0.08
N ILE A 123 -7.58 8.61 -1.18
CA ILE A 123 -8.21 9.49 -2.16
C ILE A 123 -9.39 8.76 -2.80
N ASN A 124 -10.56 9.41 -2.90
CA ASN A 124 -11.66 8.91 -3.68
C ASN A 124 -11.56 9.46 -5.12
N THR A 125 -11.22 8.62 -6.07
CA THR A 125 -10.97 9.01 -7.46
C THR A 125 -12.23 9.48 -8.23
N GLY A 126 -13.44 9.20 -7.71
CA GLY A 126 -14.71 9.58 -8.32
C GLY A 126 -15.34 10.87 -7.77
N LYS A 127 -14.69 11.58 -6.90
CA LYS A 127 -15.17 12.85 -6.33
C LYS A 127 -14.07 13.89 -6.37
N GLU A 128 -14.45 15.17 -6.56
CA GLU A 128 -13.53 16.29 -6.37
C GLU A 128 -12.78 16.14 -5.04
N PHE A 129 -11.47 16.26 -5.11
CA PHE A 129 -10.58 16.03 -3.98
C PHE A 129 -10.93 16.95 -2.81
N GLN A 130 -11.56 16.39 -1.78
CA GLN A 130 -11.56 16.99 -0.47
C GLN A 130 -10.46 16.31 0.36
N THR A 131 -9.30 16.91 0.37
CA THR A 131 -8.26 16.59 1.35
C THR A 131 -8.74 17.04 2.71
N SER A 132 -9.28 16.14 3.50
CA SER A 132 -9.42 16.33 4.95
C SER A 132 -8.19 15.69 5.62
N PHE A 133 -7.24 16.51 6.04
CA PHE A 133 -6.22 16.14 7.00
C PHE A 133 -6.75 16.32 8.42
#